data_dfbf85972ff2487b7b8675ba50f23459
#
_entry.id   dfbf85972ff2487b7b8675ba50f23459
#
_cell.length_a   1.000
_cell.length_b   1.000
_cell.length_c   1.000
_cell.angle_alpha   90.00
_cell.angle_beta   90.00
_cell.angle_gamma   90.00
#
_symmetry.space_group_name_H-M   'P 1'
#
loop_
_entity.id
_entity.type
_entity.pdbx_description
1 polymer ?
#
loop_
_entity_poly.entity_id
_entity_poly.type
_entity_poly.pdbx_seq_one_letter_code
_entity_poly.pdbx_strand_id
1 'polypeptide(L)'
;SAASDVYKRQDVDIFERVKKQRGNIGQYAKQAHGYFAFPKLEGEIGPRMIFRGREVLNWSLNNYIGLANDPEVRKIDAAAAAEWGLAYPMGARMMSGQTSRHEYLESQLADFVGKPDAFLLNFGYQGMVSIIDAMTSRFDCIVYDAESHACIMDGLRLSPAKRYVYLHNDIDSLRKQLERATKWVAETGGGILVITEGVFGMAGDLGKLDEIAALKEEFDFRFLVDDAHGFGTMGPT
;
A
#
# COMPACT_ATOMS: atom_id res chain seq x y z
N SER A 1 2.13 -15.80 -46.83
CA SER A 1 2.72 -14.45 -46.93
C SER A 1 2.76 -13.83 -45.52
N ALA A 2 3.78 -13.05 -45.22
CA ALA A 2 3.99 -12.44 -43.89
C ALA A 2 2.77 -11.66 -43.33
N ALA A 3 1.89 -11.16 -44.20
CA ALA A 3 0.65 -10.50 -43.81
C ALA A 3 -0.39 -11.45 -43.19
N SER A 4 -0.47 -12.71 -43.63
CA SER A 4 -1.40 -13.69 -43.06
C SER A 4 -0.99 -14.18 -41.67
N ASP A 5 0.29 -14.13 -41.36
CA ASP A 5 0.81 -14.55 -40.03
C ASP A 5 0.67 -13.45 -38.97
N VAL A 6 0.65 -12.18 -39.39
CA VAL A 6 0.36 -11.04 -38.50
C VAL A 6 -1.10 -11.07 -38.08
N TYR A 7 -2.03 -11.38 -38.96
CA TYR A 7 -3.46 -11.51 -38.63
C TYR A 7 -3.76 -12.69 -37.69
N LYS A 8 -3.06 -13.80 -37.84
CA LYS A 8 -3.23 -14.97 -36.94
C LYS A 8 -2.77 -14.73 -35.48
N ARG A 9 -1.92 -13.73 -35.25
CA ARG A 9 -1.52 -13.33 -33.88
C ARG A 9 -2.51 -12.40 -33.21
N GLN A 10 -3.47 -11.83 -33.94
CA GLN A 10 -4.48 -10.90 -33.40
C GLN A 10 -5.79 -11.57 -32.94
N ASP A 11 -5.95 -12.87 -33.21
CA ASP A 11 -7.17 -13.63 -32.89
C ASP A 11 -7.25 -14.13 -31.43
N VAL A 12 -6.41 -13.62 -30.51
CA VAL A 12 -6.58 -13.95 -29.10
C VAL A 12 -7.37 -12.82 -28.45
N ASP A 13 -8.67 -13.02 -28.35
CA ASP A 13 -9.55 -12.17 -27.55
C ASP A 13 -8.98 -12.04 -26.12
N ILE A 14 -8.85 -10.80 -25.67
CA ILE A 14 -8.32 -10.46 -24.35
C ILE A 14 -9.13 -11.16 -23.26
N PHE A 15 -10.45 -11.20 -23.39
CA PHE A 15 -11.33 -11.85 -22.41
C PHE A 15 -11.12 -13.37 -22.38
N GLU A 16 -10.92 -14.02 -23.54
CA GLU A 16 -10.63 -15.45 -23.57
C GLU A 16 -9.27 -15.78 -22.93
N ARG A 17 -8.28 -14.91 -23.09
CA ARG A 17 -7.00 -15.02 -22.41
C ARG A 17 -7.16 -14.88 -20.90
N VAL A 18 -7.92 -13.87 -20.42
CA VAL A 18 -8.18 -13.64 -19.00
C VAL A 18 -8.92 -14.82 -18.39
N LYS A 19 -9.94 -15.38 -19.07
CA LYS A 19 -10.66 -16.58 -18.60
C LYS A 19 -9.74 -17.80 -18.45
N LYS A 20 -8.68 -17.88 -19.23
CA LYS A 20 -7.70 -18.97 -19.19
C LYS A 20 -6.60 -18.77 -18.16
N GLN A 21 -6.44 -17.57 -17.62
CA GLN A 21 -5.44 -17.30 -16.58
C GLN A 21 -5.75 -18.12 -15.32
N ARG A 22 -4.79 -18.97 -14.95
CA ARG A 22 -4.87 -19.87 -13.80
C ARG A 22 -4.04 -19.34 -12.63
N GLY A 23 -4.25 -18.08 -12.23
CA GLY A 23 -3.66 -17.57 -10.98
C GLY A 23 -4.26 -18.28 -9.76
N ASN A 24 -3.56 -18.25 -8.63
CA ASN A 24 -4.02 -18.88 -7.38
C ASN A 24 -5.44 -18.42 -7.01
N ILE A 25 -5.72 -17.12 -7.06
CA ILE A 25 -7.05 -16.56 -6.77
C ILE A 25 -8.10 -17.09 -7.77
N GLY A 26 -7.76 -17.21 -9.06
CA GLY A 26 -8.67 -17.72 -10.09
C GLY A 26 -9.04 -19.17 -9.90
N GLN A 27 -8.15 -20.01 -9.38
CA GLN A 27 -8.44 -21.41 -9.05
C GLN A 27 -9.38 -21.51 -7.83
N TYR A 28 -9.11 -20.75 -6.77
CA TYR A 28 -9.98 -20.68 -5.60
C TYR A 28 -11.36 -20.11 -5.94
N ALA A 29 -11.45 -19.08 -6.76
CA ALA A 29 -12.71 -18.49 -7.20
C ALA A 29 -13.60 -19.50 -7.96
N LYS A 30 -13.03 -20.40 -8.75
CA LYS A 30 -13.79 -21.44 -9.47
C LYS A 30 -14.32 -22.55 -8.58
N GLN A 31 -13.53 -22.93 -7.55
CA GLN A 31 -13.86 -24.09 -6.69
C GLN A 31 -14.62 -23.72 -5.44
N ALA A 32 -14.39 -22.52 -4.92
CA ALA A 32 -14.86 -22.11 -3.61
C ALA A 32 -15.45 -20.69 -3.59
N HIS A 33 -15.98 -20.22 -4.73
CA HIS A 33 -16.61 -18.91 -4.85
C HIS A 33 -17.75 -18.76 -3.82
N GLY A 34 -17.75 -17.62 -3.10
CA GLY A 34 -18.69 -17.36 -2.02
C GLY A 34 -18.38 -18.10 -0.71
N TYR A 35 -17.25 -18.80 -0.64
CA TYR A 35 -16.71 -19.35 0.60
C TYR A 35 -15.35 -18.72 0.95
N PHE A 36 -14.33 -18.84 0.10
CA PHE A 36 -13.02 -18.23 0.28
C PHE A 36 -12.81 -16.97 -0.58
N ALA A 37 -13.54 -16.86 -1.69
CA ALA A 37 -13.52 -15.68 -2.55
C ALA A 37 -14.90 -15.01 -2.50
N PHE A 38 -14.93 -13.73 -2.16
CA PHE A 38 -16.13 -12.91 -2.00
C PHE A 38 -17.15 -13.48 -0.99
N PRO A 39 -16.73 -13.84 0.24
CA PRO A 39 -17.66 -14.29 1.27
C PRO A 39 -18.65 -13.18 1.62
N LYS A 40 -19.92 -13.50 1.67
CA LYS A 40 -20.95 -12.55 2.11
C LYS A 40 -21.05 -12.61 3.63
N LEU A 41 -20.51 -11.62 4.28
CA LEU A 41 -20.62 -11.41 5.71
C LEU A 41 -21.76 -10.41 5.98
N GLU A 42 -22.60 -10.69 6.95
CA GLU A 42 -23.77 -9.90 7.31
C GLU A 42 -23.71 -9.48 8.78
N GLY A 43 -24.45 -8.43 9.12
CA GLY A 43 -24.48 -7.87 10.46
C GLY A 43 -23.58 -6.65 10.63
N GLU A 44 -23.43 -6.20 11.85
CA GLU A 44 -22.55 -5.10 12.21
C GLU A 44 -21.08 -5.52 12.06
N ILE A 45 -20.25 -4.59 11.59
CA ILE A 45 -18.80 -4.82 11.49
C ILE A 45 -18.24 -5.15 12.88
N GLY A 46 -17.55 -6.27 13.01
CA GLY A 46 -16.98 -6.68 14.29
C GLY A 46 -16.29 -8.03 14.25
N PRO A 47 -15.76 -8.49 15.40
CA PRO A 47 -15.08 -9.77 15.48
C PRO A 47 -16.02 -10.97 15.27
N ARG A 48 -17.33 -10.75 15.39
CA ARG A 48 -18.37 -11.75 15.13
C ARG A 48 -19.34 -11.22 14.09
N MET A 49 -19.51 -11.99 13.02
CA MET A 49 -20.40 -11.65 11.91
C MET A 49 -21.15 -12.91 11.46
N ILE A 50 -22.20 -12.74 10.67
CA ILE A 50 -22.99 -13.84 10.14
C ILE A 50 -22.47 -14.25 8.77
N PHE A 51 -22.12 -15.52 8.62
CA PHE A 51 -21.76 -16.14 7.35
C PHE A 51 -22.66 -17.36 7.10
N ARG A 52 -23.42 -17.35 6.01
CA ARG A 52 -24.37 -18.42 5.64
C ARG A 52 -25.33 -18.80 6.78
N GLY A 53 -25.87 -17.80 7.47
CA GLY A 53 -26.81 -17.96 8.57
C GLY A 53 -26.19 -18.44 9.88
N ARG A 54 -24.89 -18.50 10.01
CA ARG A 54 -24.18 -18.88 11.25
C ARG A 54 -23.27 -17.75 11.72
N GLU A 55 -23.22 -17.53 13.01
CA GLU A 55 -22.21 -16.63 13.60
C GLU A 55 -20.83 -17.26 13.48
N VAL A 56 -19.87 -16.46 13.01
CA VAL A 56 -18.46 -16.82 12.84
C VAL A 56 -17.55 -15.75 13.43
N LEU A 57 -16.36 -16.16 13.87
CA LEU A 57 -15.27 -15.23 14.17
C LEU A 57 -14.68 -14.74 12.86
N ASN A 58 -14.58 -13.43 12.72
CA ASN A 58 -14.04 -12.78 11.53
C ASN A 58 -12.65 -12.22 11.81
N TRP A 59 -11.65 -12.79 11.14
CA TRP A 59 -10.25 -12.42 11.26
C TRP A 59 -9.74 -11.58 10.07
N SER A 60 -10.61 -11.21 9.13
CA SER A 60 -10.24 -10.60 7.86
C SER A 60 -10.62 -9.12 7.73
N LEU A 61 -11.03 -8.46 8.81
CA LEU A 61 -11.35 -7.04 8.82
C LEU A 61 -10.10 -6.18 9.08
N ASN A 62 -10.03 -5.03 8.40
CA ASN A 62 -9.03 -4.00 8.67
C ASN A 62 -9.44 -3.05 9.82
N ASN A 63 -10.32 -3.48 10.68
CA ASN A 63 -10.77 -2.75 11.87
C ASN A 63 -9.96 -3.20 13.10
N TYR A 64 -8.64 -3.08 13.04
CA TYR A 64 -7.70 -3.71 13.99
C TYR A 64 -7.93 -3.34 15.45
N ILE A 65 -8.24 -2.09 15.73
CA ILE A 65 -8.47 -1.58 17.09
C ILE A 65 -9.94 -1.24 17.38
N GLY A 66 -10.86 -1.61 16.47
CA GLY A 66 -12.29 -1.53 16.70
C GLY A 66 -12.94 -0.16 16.51
N LEU A 67 -12.22 0.84 16.00
CA LEU A 67 -12.74 2.21 15.87
C LEU A 67 -13.93 2.36 14.92
N ALA A 68 -14.07 1.47 13.93
CA ALA A 68 -15.18 1.53 12.97
C ALA A 68 -16.57 1.31 13.60
N ASN A 69 -16.65 0.67 14.75
CA ASN A 69 -17.89 0.52 15.51
C ASN A 69 -17.89 1.23 16.88
N ASP A 70 -16.87 2.00 17.20
CA ASP A 70 -16.87 2.80 18.41
C ASP A 70 -18.05 3.79 18.39
N PRO A 71 -18.92 3.83 19.42
CA PRO A 71 -20.11 4.66 19.42
C PRO A 71 -19.80 6.16 19.32
N GLU A 72 -18.71 6.63 19.93
CA GLU A 72 -18.36 8.04 19.89
C GLU A 72 -17.79 8.43 18.52
N VAL A 73 -16.97 7.58 17.90
CA VAL A 73 -16.49 7.81 16.53
C VAL A 73 -17.64 7.87 15.54
N ARG A 74 -18.59 6.93 15.62
CA ARG A 74 -19.78 6.89 14.76
C ARG A 74 -20.68 8.12 14.95
N LYS A 75 -20.83 8.60 16.18
CA LYS A 75 -21.61 9.79 16.48
C LYS A 75 -20.97 11.06 15.90
N ILE A 76 -19.64 11.19 15.99
CA ILE A 76 -18.89 12.31 15.41
C ILE A 76 -19.00 12.29 13.89
N ASP A 77 -18.84 11.14 13.26
CA ASP A 77 -18.98 10.98 11.81
C ASP A 77 -20.37 11.36 11.32
N ALA A 78 -21.43 10.85 11.97
CA ALA A 78 -22.81 11.20 11.65
C ALA A 78 -23.11 12.70 11.82
N ALA A 79 -22.58 13.33 12.85
CA ALA A 79 -22.73 14.77 13.09
C ALA A 79 -22.00 15.59 12.01
N ALA A 80 -20.81 15.17 11.63
CA ALA A 80 -20.04 15.81 10.55
C ALA A 80 -20.77 15.71 9.21
N ALA A 81 -21.34 14.56 8.87
CA ALA A 81 -22.11 14.37 7.65
C ALA A 81 -23.41 15.25 7.64
N ALA A 82 -24.05 15.42 8.79
CA ALA A 82 -25.23 16.26 8.93
C ALA A 82 -24.91 17.76 8.81
N GLU A 83 -23.76 18.19 9.31
CA GLU A 83 -23.34 19.60 9.30
C GLU A 83 -22.79 20.03 7.93
N TRP A 84 -21.93 19.21 7.32
CA TRP A 84 -21.18 19.58 6.12
C TRP A 84 -21.59 18.85 4.84
N GLY A 85 -22.46 17.90 4.92
CA GLY A 85 -22.87 17.05 3.81
C GLY A 85 -21.97 15.84 3.61
N LEU A 86 -22.43 14.92 2.75
CA LEU A 86 -21.68 13.71 2.41
C LEU A 86 -20.48 14.04 1.50
N ALA A 87 -19.37 13.36 1.74
CA ALA A 87 -18.16 13.51 0.94
C ALA A 87 -17.66 14.97 0.78
N TYR A 88 -17.88 15.78 1.81
CA TYR A 88 -17.35 17.15 1.86
C TYR A 88 -15.82 17.15 1.80
N PRO A 89 -15.19 18.04 1.00
CA PRO A 89 -15.75 19.11 0.18
C PRO A 89 -15.97 18.77 -1.30
N MET A 90 -15.89 17.50 -1.69
CA MET A 90 -16.13 16.99 -3.06
C MET A 90 -15.33 17.68 -4.17
N GLY A 91 -14.16 18.17 -3.87
CA GLY A 91 -13.26 18.82 -4.82
C GLY A 91 -11.85 18.25 -4.74
N ALA A 92 -11.09 18.35 -5.82
CA ALA A 92 -9.66 18.07 -5.77
C ALA A 92 -8.97 19.08 -4.84
N ARG A 93 -8.09 18.62 -3.97
CA ARG A 93 -7.40 19.48 -2.97
C ARG A 93 -6.68 20.67 -3.60
N MET A 94 -6.09 20.49 -4.79
CA MET A 94 -5.43 21.59 -5.53
C MET A 94 -6.37 22.70 -5.97
N MET A 95 -7.67 22.45 -6.05
CA MET A 95 -8.64 23.40 -6.61
C MET A 95 -9.58 23.95 -5.54
N SER A 96 -10.54 23.14 -5.09
CA SER A 96 -11.59 23.54 -4.17
C SER A 96 -11.79 22.58 -2.99
N GLY A 97 -10.94 21.56 -2.90
CA GLY A 97 -11.08 20.48 -1.92
C GLY A 97 -10.22 20.63 -0.66
N GLN A 98 -9.44 21.70 -0.52
CA GLN A 98 -8.67 21.97 0.69
C GLN A 98 -9.54 22.66 1.74
N THR A 99 -9.48 22.20 2.99
CA THR A 99 -10.20 22.80 4.12
C THR A 99 -9.30 22.89 5.35
N SER A 100 -9.67 23.73 6.31
CA SER A 100 -8.97 23.80 7.60
C SER A 100 -8.97 22.47 8.38
N ARG A 101 -9.91 21.57 8.09
CA ARG A 101 -9.95 20.23 8.71
C ARG A 101 -8.89 19.31 8.17
N HIS A 102 -8.53 19.41 6.88
CA HIS A 102 -7.37 18.71 6.35
C HIS A 102 -6.10 19.16 7.06
N GLU A 103 -5.89 20.46 7.17
CA GLU A 103 -4.71 21.04 7.83
C GLU A 103 -4.62 20.64 9.29
N TYR A 104 -5.75 20.67 10.01
CA TYR A 104 -5.81 20.21 11.39
C TYR A 104 -5.46 18.72 11.52
N LEU A 105 -6.07 17.86 10.70
CA LEU A 105 -5.79 16.42 10.73
C LEU A 105 -4.32 16.12 10.35
N GLU A 106 -3.79 16.79 9.35
CA GLU A 106 -2.39 16.66 8.95
C GLU A 106 -1.44 17.04 10.08
N SER A 107 -1.71 18.13 10.78
CA SER A 107 -0.95 18.52 11.98
C SER A 107 -0.99 17.44 13.06
N GLN A 108 -2.18 16.91 13.39
CA GLN A 108 -2.32 15.85 14.39
C GLN A 108 -1.61 14.55 13.98
N LEU A 109 -1.65 14.19 12.71
CA LEU A 109 -0.95 13.01 12.19
C LEU A 109 0.58 13.19 12.24
N ALA A 110 1.08 14.37 11.88
CA ALA A 110 2.49 14.69 11.95
C ALA A 110 3.00 14.63 13.40
N ASP A 111 2.26 15.21 14.34
CA ASP A 111 2.57 15.16 15.77
C ASP A 111 2.56 13.73 16.31
N PHE A 112 1.57 12.93 15.92
CA PHE A 112 1.43 11.53 16.35
C PHE A 112 2.62 10.67 15.94
N VAL A 113 3.14 10.86 14.72
CA VAL A 113 4.29 10.08 14.21
C VAL A 113 5.64 10.77 14.43
N GLY A 114 5.67 11.90 15.11
CA GLY A 114 6.90 12.65 15.38
C GLY A 114 7.60 13.14 14.10
N LYS A 115 6.83 13.55 13.09
CA LYS A 115 7.35 14.08 11.81
C LYS A 115 7.03 15.57 11.68
N PRO A 116 7.85 16.32 10.91
CA PRO A 116 7.65 17.75 10.76
C PRO A 116 6.38 18.11 9.98
N ASP A 117 5.85 17.20 9.18
CA ASP A 117 4.69 17.46 8.33
C ASP A 117 3.99 16.16 7.94
N ALA A 118 2.73 16.26 7.50
CA ALA A 118 1.93 15.18 6.93
C ALA A 118 1.09 15.70 5.77
N PHE A 119 0.76 14.84 4.85
CA PHE A 119 -0.10 15.12 3.72
C PHE A 119 -1.17 14.04 3.56
N LEU A 120 -2.44 14.42 3.70
CA LEU A 120 -3.57 13.50 3.62
C LEU A 120 -3.93 13.20 2.17
N LEU A 121 -3.98 11.90 1.84
CA LEU A 121 -4.45 11.37 0.56
C LEU A 121 -5.72 10.53 0.78
N ASN A 122 -6.63 10.55 -0.20
CA ASN A 122 -7.93 9.85 -0.07
C ASN A 122 -7.79 8.32 -0.12
N PHE A 123 -6.77 7.79 -0.82
CA PHE A 123 -6.59 6.36 -1.03
C PHE A 123 -5.12 5.98 -0.84
N GLY A 124 -4.84 5.10 0.12
CA GLY A 124 -3.49 4.66 0.44
C GLY A 124 -2.78 3.99 -0.74
N TYR A 125 -3.48 3.09 -1.45
CA TYR A 125 -2.93 2.43 -2.65
C TYR A 125 -2.44 3.44 -3.69
N GLN A 126 -3.31 4.36 -4.09
CA GLN A 126 -2.99 5.38 -5.07
C GLN A 126 -1.94 6.36 -4.54
N GLY A 127 -2.00 6.69 -3.26
CA GLY A 127 -1.02 7.53 -2.58
C GLY A 127 0.39 6.95 -2.68
N MET A 128 0.56 5.67 -2.34
CA MET A 128 1.85 4.99 -2.41
C MET A 128 2.38 4.94 -3.84
N VAL A 129 1.54 4.59 -4.82
CA VAL A 129 1.91 4.60 -6.24
C VAL A 129 2.39 5.98 -6.67
N SER A 130 1.65 7.04 -6.31
CA SER A 130 1.96 8.41 -6.70
C SER A 130 3.22 8.93 -6.02
N ILE A 131 3.45 8.60 -4.75
CA ILE A 131 4.65 9.00 -4.01
C ILE A 131 5.90 8.42 -4.67
N ILE A 132 5.91 7.13 -4.99
CA ILE A 132 7.04 6.47 -5.61
C ILE A 132 7.36 7.09 -6.98
N ASP A 133 6.33 7.30 -7.82
CA ASP A 133 6.51 7.92 -9.13
C ASP A 133 6.99 9.37 -9.04
N ALA A 134 6.39 10.16 -8.15
CA ALA A 134 6.73 11.58 -8.00
C ALA A 134 8.12 11.83 -7.39
N MET A 135 8.60 10.95 -6.51
CA MET A 135 9.86 11.12 -5.80
C MET A 135 11.08 10.64 -6.59
N THR A 136 10.89 9.87 -7.65
CA THR A 136 12.01 9.21 -8.32
C THR A 136 12.05 9.47 -9.83
N SER A 137 13.25 9.51 -10.36
CA SER A 137 13.55 9.74 -11.76
C SER A 137 14.40 8.60 -12.35
N ARG A 138 14.69 8.65 -13.64
CA ARG A 138 15.58 7.67 -14.32
C ARG A 138 17.03 7.64 -13.79
N PHE A 139 17.42 8.64 -13.03
CA PHE A 139 18.77 8.73 -12.46
C PHE A 139 18.86 8.06 -11.09
N ASP A 140 17.71 7.85 -10.45
CA ASP A 140 17.58 7.32 -9.10
C ASP A 140 17.54 5.78 -9.06
N CYS A 141 17.69 5.25 -7.87
CA CYS A 141 17.58 3.84 -7.61
C CYS A 141 16.60 3.57 -6.47
N ILE A 142 15.72 2.57 -6.65
CA ILE A 142 14.82 2.08 -5.62
C ILE A 142 15.27 0.69 -5.18
N VAL A 143 15.46 0.52 -3.87
CA VAL A 143 15.75 -0.78 -3.23
C VAL A 143 14.55 -1.16 -2.39
N TYR A 144 13.93 -2.30 -2.65
CA TYR A 144 12.65 -2.68 -2.04
C TYR A 144 12.62 -4.14 -1.60
N ASP A 145 11.79 -4.43 -0.59
CA ASP A 145 11.58 -5.78 -0.06
C ASP A 145 10.82 -6.67 -1.06
N ALA A 146 11.20 -7.93 -1.15
CA ALA A 146 10.62 -8.90 -2.07
C ALA A 146 9.12 -9.17 -1.81
N GLU A 147 8.64 -8.98 -0.59
CA GLU A 147 7.24 -9.17 -0.18
C GLU A 147 6.45 -7.86 -0.08
N SER A 148 6.98 -6.76 -0.64
CA SER A 148 6.28 -5.47 -0.69
C SER A 148 4.90 -5.57 -1.33
N HIS A 149 3.95 -4.81 -0.76
CA HIS A 149 2.57 -4.77 -1.20
C HIS A 149 2.41 -4.37 -2.68
N ALA A 150 1.31 -4.78 -3.29
CA ALA A 150 1.02 -4.53 -4.70
C ALA A 150 1.05 -3.04 -5.08
N CYS A 151 0.70 -2.11 -4.19
CA CYS A 151 0.78 -0.67 -4.45
C CYS A 151 2.23 -0.21 -4.65
N ILE A 152 3.18 -0.75 -3.89
CA ILE A 152 4.61 -0.49 -4.08
C ILE A 152 5.04 -1.04 -5.44
N MET A 153 4.67 -2.28 -5.76
CA MET A 153 4.99 -2.90 -7.06
C MET A 153 4.45 -2.11 -8.25
N ASP A 154 3.25 -1.53 -8.13
CA ASP A 154 2.68 -0.70 -9.19
C ASP A 154 3.36 0.67 -9.27
N GLY A 155 3.73 1.28 -8.15
CA GLY A 155 4.57 2.47 -8.13
C GLY A 155 5.93 2.24 -8.78
N LEU A 156 6.55 1.09 -8.50
CA LEU A 156 7.80 0.68 -9.15
C LEU A 156 7.66 0.49 -10.67
N ARG A 157 6.49 0.04 -11.15
CA ARG A 157 6.25 -0.11 -12.60
C ARG A 157 6.12 1.22 -13.31
N LEU A 158 5.55 2.23 -12.66
CA LEU A 158 5.40 3.57 -13.21
C LEU A 158 6.70 4.36 -13.16
N SER A 159 7.47 4.22 -12.08
CA SER A 159 8.74 4.90 -11.90
C SER A 159 9.79 4.46 -12.94
N PRO A 160 10.50 5.40 -13.59
CA PRO A 160 11.60 5.10 -14.50
C PRO A 160 12.92 4.78 -13.77
N ALA A 161 12.94 4.78 -12.44
CA ALA A 161 14.13 4.53 -11.62
C ALA A 161 14.68 3.11 -11.78
N LYS A 162 15.97 2.93 -11.57
CA LYS A 162 16.60 1.62 -11.45
C LYS A 162 16.06 0.90 -10.22
N ARG A 163 15.79 -0.41 -10.30
CA ARG A 163 15.17 -1.19 -9.23
C ARG A 163 16.06 -2.34 -8.82
N TYR A 164 16.23 -2.52 -7.51
CA TYR A 164 16.88 -3.67 -6.90
C TYR A 164 15.99 -4.24 -5.80
N VAL A 165 15.70 -5.52 -5.88
CA VAL A 165 14.94 -6.25 -4.86
C VAL A 165 15.90 -6.90 -3.87
N TYR A 166 15.59 -6.82 -2.58
CA TYR A 166 16.27 -7.61 -1.55
C TYR A 166 15.34 -8.68 -1.00
N LEU A 167 15.92 -9.75 -0.47
CA LEU A 167 15.16 -10.85 0.13
C LEU A 167 14.43 -10.36 1.36
N HIS A 168 13.22 -10.88 1.55
CA HIS A 168 12.33 -10.44 2.61
C HIS A 168 13.01 -10.44 3.99
N ASN A 169 13.00 -9.28 4.65
CA ASN A 169 13.60 -9.06 5.98
C ASN A 169 15.08 -9.49 6.11
N ASP A 170 15.82 -9.56 5.00
CA ASP A 170 17.23 -9.97 4.98
C ASP A 170 18.13 -8.74 4.83
N ILE A 171 18.76 -8.34 5.95
CA ILE A 171 19.63 -7.15 6.02
C ILE A 171 20.92 -7.32 5.20
N ASP A 172 21.48 -8.53 5.15
CA ASP A 172 22.67 -8.80 4.34
C ASP A 172 22.33 -8.70 2.83
N SER A 173 21.14 -9.17 2.43
CA SER A 173 20.63 -8.98 1.09
C SER A 173 20.42 -7.52 0.78
N LEU A 174 19.81 -6.75 1.69
CA LEU A 174 19.61 -5.30 1.54
C LEU A 174 20.95 -4.57 1.39
N ARG A 175 21.94 -4.89 2.23
CA ARG A 175 23.30 -4.30 2.16
C ARG A 175 23.91 -4.49 0.77
N LYS A 176 23.87 -5.71 0.23
CA LYS A 176 24.37 -6.01 -1.13
C LYS A 176 23.66 -5.17 -2.21
N GLN A 177 22.35 -4.95 -2.06
CA GLN A 177 21.62 -4.12 -3.02
C GLN A 177 21.95 -2.62 -2.85
N LEU A 178 22.18 -2.16 -1.63
CA LEU A 178 22.63 -0.79 -1.36
C LEU A 178 24.02 -0.50 -1.95
N GLU A 179 24.96 -1.45 -1.85
CA GLU A 179 26.26 -1.34 -2.52
C GLU A 179 26.15 -1.18 -4.04
N ARG A 180 25.20 -1.94 -4.65
CA ARG A 180 24.92 -1.83 -6.10
C ARG A 180 24.25 -0.51 -6.45
N ALA A 181 23.31 -0.08 -5.61
CA ALA A 181 22.60 1.18 -5.79
C ALA A 181 23.55 2.37 -5.66
N THR A 182 24.48 2.35 -4.69
CA THR A 182 25.49 3.38 -4.50
C THR A 182 26.39 3.52 -5.74
N LYS A 183 26.82 2.42 -6.34
CA LYS A 183 27.59 2.45 -7.60
C LYS A 183 26.78 3.08 -8.73
N TRP A 184 25.51 2.71 -8.86
CA TRP A 184 24.63 3.25 -9.89
C TRP A 184 24.44 4.78 -9.75
N VAL A 185 24.11 5.26 -8.54
CA VAL A 185 23.86 6.69 -8.33
C VAL A 185 25.15 7.53 -8.41
N ALA A 186 26.31 6.95 -8.11
CA ALA A 186 27.60 7.60 -8.33
C ALA A 186 27.86 7.89 -9.82
N GLU A 187 27.37 7.06 -10.73
CA GLU A 187 27.49 7.25 -12.18
C GLU A 187 26.41 8.19 -12.73
N THR A 188 25.21 8.17 -12.16
CA THR A 188 24.04 8.88 -12.71
C THR A 188 23.78 10.23 -12.05
N GLY A 189 24.31 10.46 -10.84
CA GLY A 189 24.05 11.66 -10.03
C GLY A 189 22.69 11.65 -9.34
N GLY A 190 22.02 10.50 -9.27
CA GLY A 190 20.72 10.32 -8.60
C GLY A 190 20.83 10.03 -7.10
N GLY A 191 19.70 9.68 -6.49
CA GLY A 191 19.56 9.26 -5.10
C GLY A 191 19.05 7.82 -4.96
N ILE A 192 19.06 7.32 -3.72
CA ILE A 192 18.56 5.99 -3.37
C ILE A 192 17.31 6.13 -2.51
N LEU A 193 16.24 5.41 -2.87
CA LEU A 193 15.03 5.23 -2.07
C LEU A 193 14.96 3.79 -1.62
N VAL A 194 14.96 3.54 -0.30
CA VAL A 194 14.69 2.22 0.29
C VAL A 194 13.22 2.16 0.67
N ILE A 195 12.52 1.08 0.30
CA ILE A 195 11.10 0.88 0.60
C ILE A 195 10.92 -0.45 1.32
N THR A 196 10.18 -0.42 2.42
CA THR A 196 9.73 -1.61 3.17
C THR A 196 8.35 -1.37 3.78
N GLU A 197 7.83 -2.35 4.52
CA GLU A 197 6.61 -2.22 5.31
C GLU A 197 6.91 -2.23 6.81
N GLY A 198 6.08 -1.58 7.62
CA GLY A 198 6.17 -1.66 9.08
C GLY A 198 5.67 -3.02 9.57
N VAL A 199 4.49 -3.41 9.10
CA VAL A 199 3.91 -4.76 9.28
C VAL A 199 3.53 -5.29 7.91
N PHE A 200 4.05 -6.45 7.53
CA PHE A 200 3.73 -7.11 6.27
C PHE A 200 2.36 -7.79 6.34
N GLY A 201 1.41 -7.29 5.55
CA GLY A 201 0.00 -7.68 5.66
C GLY A 201 -0.29 -9.14 5.36
N MET A 202 0.48 -9.80 4.51
CA MET A 202 0.27 -11.21 4.12
C MET A 202 1.00 -12.19 5.06
N ALA A 203 2.22 -11.89 5.45
CA ALA A 203 3.02 -12.72 6.34
C ALA A 203 2.70 -12.47 7.83
N GLY A 204 2.32 -11.23 8.16
CA GLY A 204 2.00 -10.82 9.53
C GLY A 204 3.23 -10.58 10.39
N ASP A 205 4.41 -10.50 9.81
CA ASP A 205 5.66 -10.21 10.49
C ASP A 205 6.03 -8.73 10.43
N LEU A 206 6.96 -8.33 11.28
CA LEU A 206 7.42 -6.95 11.39
C LEU A 206 8.58 -6.69 10.44
N GLY A 207 8.58 -5.52 9.81
CA GLY A 207 9.74 -5.00 9.12
C GLY A 207 10.89 -4.69 10.10
N LYS A 208 12.12 -4.98 9.71
CA LYS A 208 13.32 -4.71 10.50
C LYS A 208 13.74 -3.24 10.41
N LEU A 209 12.82 -2.32 10.81
CA LEU A 209 12.98 -0.90 10.58
C LEU A 209 14.25 -0.33 11.24
N ASP A 210 14.56 -0.74 12.46
CA ASP A 210 15.74 -0.28 13.21
C ASP A 210 17.05 -0.71 12.53
N GLU A 211 17.11 -1.98 12.08
CA GLU A 211 18.28 -2.50 11.39
C GLU A 211 18.47 -1.80 10.02
N ILE A 212 17.37 -1.53 9.30
CA ILE A 212 17.40 -0.77 8.05
C ILE A 212 17.84 0.67 8.30
N ALA A 213 17.30 1.32 9.33
CA ALA A 213 17.66 2.69 9.69
C ALA A 213 19.15 2.81 10.08
N ALA A 214 19.70 1.80 10.77
CA ALA A 214 21.12 1.78 11.13
C ALA A 214 22.05 1.77 9.90
N LEU A 215 21.62 1.20 8.77
CA LEU A 215 22.40 1.24 7.52
C LEU A 215 22.61 2.65 6.96
N LYS A 216 21.88 3.66 7.45
CA LYS A 216 22.11 5.07 7.08
C LYS A 216 23.45 5.62 7.59
N GLU A 217 24.07 4.97 8.53
CA GLU A 217 25.43 5.30 8.97
C GLU A 217 26.49 4.93 7.90
N GLU A 218 26.16 3.99 7.02
CA GLU A 218 27.05 3.48 5.98
C GLU A 218 26.65 3.91 4.56
N PHE A 219 25.34 4.11 4.33
CA PHE A 219 24.78 4.41 3.01
C PHE A 219 23.88 5.64 3.06
N ASP A 220 23.98 6.49 2.05
CA ASP A 220 23.05 7.63 1.89
C ASP A 220 21.81 7.19 1.12
N PHE A 221 20.66 7.15 1.78
CA PHE A 221 19.37 6.84 1.17
C PHE A 221 18.20 7.51 1.89
N ARG A 222 17.11 7.72 1.17
CA ARG A 222 15.80 8.04 1.76
C ARG A 222 15.07 6.76 2.09
N PHE A 223 14.30 6.78 3.19
CA PHE A 223 13.61 5.61 3.71
C PHE A 223 12.10 5.86 3.69
N LEU A 224 11.37 5.05 2.92
CA LEU A 224 9.91 5.04 2.83
C LEU A 224 9.38 3.77 3.48
N VAL A 225 8.48 3.91 4.45
CA VAL A 225 7.83 2.79 5.13
C VAL A 225 6.34 2.84 4.83
N ASP A 226 5.79 1.74 4.28
CA ASP A 226 4.36 1.51 4.22
C ASP A 226 3.92 0.91 5.57
N ASP A 227 3.20 1.66 6.36
CA ASP A 227 2.75 1.22 7.68
C ASP A 227 1.21 1.08 7.77
N ALA A 228 0.59 0.68 6.68
CA ALA A 228 -0.86 0.50 6.59
C ALA A 228 -1.41 -0.49 7.61
N HIS A 229 -0.63 -1.45 8.06
CA HIS A 229 -1.02 -2.47 9.02
C HIS A 229 -0.48 -2.23 10.44
N GLY A 230 0.53 -1.39 10.62
CA GLY A 230 1.15 -1.11 11.92
C GLY A 230 0.69 0.19 12.57
N PHE A 231 0.32 1.19 11.77
CA PHE A 231 -0.04 2.51 12.27
C PHE A 231 -1.16 2.46 13.33
N GLY A 232 -0.86 2.92 14.54
CA GLY A 232 -1.79 2.93 15.67
C GLY A 232 -2.09 1.57 16.31
N THR A 233 -1.42 0.48 15.88
CA THR A 233 -1.68 -0.88 16.40
C THR A 233 -0.55 -1.45 17.25
N MET A 234 0.66 -0.88 17.19
CA MET A 234 1.89 -1.49 17.70
C MET A 234 2.35 -0.95 19.05
N GLY A 235 1.53 -0.25 19.78
CA GLY A 235 1.87 0.22 21.12
C GLY A 235 1.64 1.72 21.30
N PRO A 236 2.14 2.32 22.41
CA PRO A 236 1.89 3.70 22.75
C PRO A 236 2.71 4.73 21.96
N THR A 237 3.75 4.28 21.25
CA THR A 237 4.65 5.13 20.44
C THR A 237 4.97 4.48 19.12
#